data_d9560910fc7ac8c59a8e5f53ef422574
#
_entry.id   d9560910fc7ac8c59a8e5f53ef422574
#
_cell.length_a   1.000
_cell.length_b   1.000
_cell.length_c   1.000
_cell.angle_alpha   90.00
_cell.angle_beta   90.00
_cell.angle_gamma   90.00
#
_symmetry.space_group_name_H-M   'P 1'
#
loop_
_entity.id
_entity.type
_entity.pdbx_description
1 polymer ?
#
loop_
_entity_poly.entity_id
_entity_poly.type
_entity_poly.pdbx_seq_one_letter_code
_entity_poly.pdbx_strand_id
1 'polypeptide(L)'
;MGHSLGEYGALVAAGSLTLDAAMEAVSARGREMAKVSVEDNGAMAAVFGPLEEIQRTVDAAQGYAVVANLNSYNQAVVGGATKAVEAIMETFLAKGINAIRIPVSHAFHTAIVAPASVPFGNALRRLNMMPPKLPIVANVTGEFYPADATTETMLDFAGKQIASPVQFVKGLQTLYAAGARVFVEVGPKKALHGFVEDVLGSRHDDVTALFTNFPKLDDQTAFNQALCGLYAAGLGLR
;
A
#
# COMPACT_ATOMS: atom_id res chain seq x y z
N MET A 1 -6.55 4.63 6.15
CA MET A 1 -5.34 3.95 5.61
C MET A 1 -5.42 3.96 4.09
N GLY A 2 -4.30 4.10 3.40
CA GLY A 2 -4.19 3.89 1.96
C GLY A 2 -3.12 2.85 1.66
N HIS A 3 -3.00 2.39 0.40
CA HIS A 3 -1.95 1.48 -0.03
C HIS A 3 -1.00 2.22 -0.98
N SER A 4 0.28 2.34 -0.63
CA SER A 4 1.29 3.03 -1.42
C SER A 4 0.84 4.44 -1.84
N LEU A 5 0.56 4.66 -3.13
CA LEU A 5 0.02 5.92 -3.64
C LEU A 5 -1.27 6.36 -2.94
N GLY A 6 -2.12 5.40 -2.55
CA GLY A 6 -3.39 5.66 -1.85
C GLY A 6 -3.23 6.29 -0.47
N GLU A 7 -2.04 6.25 0.13
CA GLU A 7 -1.80 6.93 1.41
C GLU A 7 -1.95 8.46 1.29
N TYR A 8 -1.65 9.05 0.13
CA TYR A 8 -1.88 10.48 -0.14
C TYR A 8 -3.37 10.82 -0.16
N GLY A 9 -4.22 9.93 -0.68
CA GLY A 9 -5.68 10.06 -0.58
C GLY A 9 -6.17 10.01 0.88
N ALA A 10 -5.59 9.13 1.70
CA ALA A 10 -5.90 9.06 3.12
C ALA A 10 -5.43 10.33 3.87
N LEU A 11 -4.27 10.89 3.51
CA LEU A 11 -3.77 12.16 4.06
C LEU A 11 -4.69 13.34 3.72
N VAL A 12 -5.28 13.37 2.52
CA VAL A 12 -6.30 14.37 2.15
C VAL A 12 -7.56 14.18 2.98
N ALA A 13 -8.08 12.95 3.06
CA ALA A 13 -9.29 12.65 3.83
C ALA A 13 -9.14 13.00 5.32
N ALA A 14 -7.93 12.86 5.87
CA ALA A 14 -7.63 13.22 7.26
C ALA A 14 -7.23 14.69 7.46
N GLY A 15 -7.25 15.51 6.41
CA GLY A 15 -6.94 16.93 6.49
C GLY A 15 -5.46 17.26 6.70
N SER A 16 -4.56 16.33 6.39
CA SER A 16 -3.11 16.56 6.42
C SER A 16 -2.61 17.32 5.20
N LEU A 17 -3.24 17.10 4.05
CA LEU A 17 -2.96 17.77 2.79
C LEU A 17 -4.26 18.29 2.16
N THR A 18 -4.17 19.39 1.43
CA THR A 18 -5.23 19.74 0.46
C THR A 18 -5.16 18.82 -0.73
N LEU A 19 -6.24 18.73 -1.53
CA LEU A 19 -6.23 17.93 -2.76
C LEU A 19 -5.15 18.39 -3.72
N ASP A 20 -5.01 19.71 -3.93
CA ASP A 20 -3.99 20.28 -4.83
C ASP A 20 -2.57 19.94 -4.37
N ALA A 21 -2.28 20.05 -3.05
CA ALA A 21 -1.00 19.65 -2.49
C ALA A 21 -0.73 18.15 -2.65
N ALA A 22 -1.75 17.31 -2.49
CA ALA A 22 -1.61 15.87 -2.72
C ALA A 22 -1.35 15.52 -4.18
N MET A 23 -2.00 16.22 -5.12
CA MET A 23 -1.73 16.07 -6.56
C MET A 23 -0.31 16.48 -6.93
N GLU A 24 0.20 17.57 -6.34
CA GLU A 24 1.59 17.98 -6.51
C GLU A 24 2.56 16.96 -5.89
N ALA A 25 2.28 16.46 -4.68
CA ALA A 25 3.07 15.43 -4.02
C ALA A 25 3.18 14.16 -4.85
N VAL A 26 2.06 13.66 -5.39
CA VAL A 26 2.00 12.47 -6.24
C VAL A 26 2.77 12.68 -7.54
N SER A 27 2.63 13.86 -8.17
CA SER A 27 3.40 14.23 -9.37
C SER A 27 4.90 14.30 -9.07
N ALA A 28 5.30 14.93 -7.96
CA ALA A 28 6.69 15.00 -7.53
C ALA A 28 7.25 13.59 -7.24
N ARG A 29 6.49 12.76 -6.53
CA ARG A 29 6.84 11.35 -6.25
C ARG A 29 7.16 10.59 -7.52
N GLY A 30 6.28 10.65 -8.52
CA GLY A 30 6.48 10.00 -9.81
C GLY A 30 7.72 10.51 -10.54
N ARG A 31 7.91 11.83 -10.59
CA ARG A 31 9.08 12.45 -11.22
C ARG A 31 10.39 12.06 -10.55
N GLU A 32 10.46 12.11 -9.23
CA GLU A 32 11.72 11.83 -8.52
C GLU A 32 12.09 10.35 -8.58
N MET A 33 11.10 9.45 -8.51
CA MET A 33 11.34 8.02 -8.73
C MET A 33 11.78 7.70 -10.16
N ALA A 34 11.20 8.38 -11.17
CA ALA A 34 11.56 8.18 -12.57
C ALA A 34 12.97 8.70 -12.92
N LYS A 35 13.51 9.63 -12.13
CA LYS A 35 14.88 10.14 -12.29
C LYS A 35 15.95 9.21 -11.71
N VAL A 36 15.57 8.23 -10.90
CA VAL A 36 16.52 7.26 -10.36
C VAL A 36 17.14 6.51 -11.53
N SER A 37 18.47 6.61 -11.63
CA SER A 37 19.23 5.92 -12.67
C SER A 37 20.35 5.16 -11.98
N VAL A 38 20.21 3.86 -11.92
CA VAL A 38 21.16 2.91 -11.37
C VAL A 38 21.44 1.81 -12.40
N GLU A 39 22.50 1.03 -12.22
CA GLU A 39 22.87 -0.03 -13.16
C GLU A 39 21.74 -1.06 -13.36
N ASP A 40 21.06 -1.43 -12.26
CA ASP A 40 19.87 -2.30 -12.28
C ASP A 40 18.71 -1.60 -11.57
N ASN A 41 17.73 -1.12 -12.34
CA ASN A 41 16.51 -0.50 -11.79
C ASN A 41 15.63 -1.51 -11.05
N GLY A 42 16.00 -2.78 -11.09
CA GLY A 42 15.33 -3.87 -10.43
C GLY A 42 14.03 -4.31 -11.11
N ALA A 43 13.42 -5.30 -10.49
CA ALA A 43 12.14 -5.85 -10.92
C ALA A 43 11.20 -6.00 -9.72
N MET A 44 9.92 -6.18 -10.02
CA MET A 44 8.90 -6.52 -9.03
C MET A 44 8.03 -7.66 -9.55
N ALA A 45 7.62 -8.54 -8.63
CA ALA A 45 6.71 -9.64 -8.94
C ALA A 45 5.64 -9.79 -7.84
N ALA A 46 4.39 -9.96 -8.25
CA ALA A 46 3.31 -10.38 -7.36
C ALA A 46 3.36 -11.91 -7.21
N VAL A 47 3.43 -12.38 -5.98
CA VAL A 47 3.45 -13.80 -5.64
C VAL A 47 2.17 -14.14 -4.88
N PHE A 48 1.46 -15.20 -5.32
CA PHE A 48 0.17 -15.62 -4.78
C PHE A 48 0.35 -16.93 -3.99
N GLY A 49 0.83 -16.81 -2.78
CA GLY A 49 1.12 -17.93 -1.88
C GLY A 49 1.26 -17.45 -0.44
N PRO A 50 1.48 -18.38 0.52
CA PRO A 50 1.59 -18.04 1.93
C PRO A 50 2.71 -17.03 2.20
N LEU A 51 2.40 -15.94 2.90
CA LEU A 51 3.33 -14.83 3.17
C LEU A 51 4.62 -15.31 3.85
N GLU A 52 4.51 -16.27 4.77
CA GLU A 52 5.69 -16.85 5.46
C GLU A 52 6.61 -17.61 4.49
N GLU A 53 6.03 -18.29 3.49
CA GLU A 53 6.82 -18.97 2.47
C GLU A 53 7.48 -17.97 1.53
N ILE A 54 6.76 -16.91 1.18
CA ILE A 54 7.31 -15.82 0.37
C ILE A 54 8.50 -15.19 1.10
N GLN A 55 8.35 -14.83 2.37
CA GLN A 55 9.42 -14.25 3.16
C GLN A 55 10.65 -15.18 3.25
N ARG A 56 10.44 -16.45 3.58
CA ARG A 56 11.55 -17.43 3.65
C ARG A 56 12.29 -17.59 2.32
N THR A 57 11.55 -17.57 1.19
CA THR A 57 12.16 -17.69 -0.14
C THR A 57 12.96 -16.43 -0.49
N VAL A 58 12.45 -15.25 -0.13
CA VAL A 58 13.16 -13.97 -0.32
C VAL A 58 14.43 -13.92 0.56
N ASP A 59 14.33 -14.34 1.83
CA ASP A 59 15.47 -14.33 2.76
C ASP A 59 16.59 -15.31 2.33
N ALA A 60 16.23 -16.40 1.63
CA ALA A 60 17.17 -17.39 1.11
C ALA A 60 17.73 -17.04 -0.30
N ALA A 61 17.21 -16.01 -0.94
CA ALA A 61 17.59 -15.67 -2.30
C ALA A 61 19.01 -15.11 -2.37
N GLN A 62 19.70 -15.40 -3.47
CA GLN A 62 20.98 -14.76 -3.76
C GLN A 62 20.75 -13.38 -4.40
N GLY A 63 21.45 -12.38 -3.90
CA GLY A 63 21.32 -10.99 -4.35
C GLY A 63 20.29 -10.21 -3.53
N TYR A 64 20.06 -8.96 -3.93
CA TYR A 64 19.18 -8.08 -3.19
C TYR A 64 17.71 -8.30 -3.58
N ALA A 65 16.90 -8.77 -2.65
CA ALA A 65 15.46 -8.81 -2.76
C ALA A 65 14.79 -8.59 -1.40
N VAL A 66 13.60 -8.03 -1.41
CA VAL A 66 12.76 -7.81 -0.22
C VAL A 66 11.29 -8.08 -0.54
N VAL A 67 10.49 -8.35 0.47
CA VAL A 67 9.04 -8.28 0.34
C VAL A 67 8.64 -6.80 0.37
N ALA A 68 8.43 -6.22 -0.80
CA ALA A 68 8.15 -4.80 -0.99
C ALA A 68 6.73 -4.39 -0.57
N ASN A 69 5.74 -5.31 -0.70
CA ASN A 69 4.39 -5.09 -0.22
C ASN A 69 3.87 -6.35 0.46
N LEU A 70 3.60 -6.27 1.77
CA LEU A 70 2.94 -7.32 2.55
C LEU A 70 1.43 -7.08 2.45
N ASN A 71 0.80 -7.57 1.38
CA ASN A 71 -0.58 -7.20 1.02
C ASN A 71 -1.63 -8.00 1.78
N SER A 72 -1.46 -9.31 1.83
CA SER A 72 -2.34 -10.23 2.56
C SER A 72 -1.56 -11.46 3.03
N TYR A 73 -2.22 -12.41 3.70
CA TYR A 73 -1.56 -13.65 4.11
C TYR A 73 -1.22 -14.58 2.94
N ASN A 74 -1.90 -14.39 1.80
CA ASN A 74 -1.73 -15.22 0.61
C ASN A 74 -1.27 -14.43 -0.63
N GLN A 75 -0.84 -13.16 -0.44
CA GLN A 75 -0.32 -12.36 -1.55
C GLN A 75 0.66 -11.31 -1.06
N ALA A 76 1.83 -11.28 -1.69
CA ALA A 76 2.82 -10.22 -1.48
C ALA A 76 3.47 -9.80 -2.81
N VAL A 77 4.13 -8.64 -2.80
CA VAL A 77 4.98 -8.22 -3.91
C VAL A 77 6.43 -8.30 -3.46
N VAL A 78 7.23 -9.03 -4.22
CA VAL A 78 8.68 -9.08 -4.08
C VAL A 78 9.30 -8.03 -4.99
N GLY A 79 10.29 -7.30 -4.51
CA GLY A 79 11.05 -6.32 -5.27
C GLY A 79 12.54 -6.41 -4.96
N GLY A 80 13.38 -6.09 -5.93
CA GLY A 80 14.83 -6.15 -5.74
C GLY A 80 15.59 -6.15 -7.06
N ALA A 81 16.84 -6.58 -7.02
CA ALA A 81 17.67 -6.76 -8.22
C ALA A 81 16.96 -7.71 -9.22
N THR A 82 17.02 -7.37 -10.50
CA THR A 82 16.27 -8.07 -11.54
C THR A 82 16.51 -9.59 -11.50
N LYS A 83 17.77 -10.02 -11.46
CA LYS A 83 18.12 -11.46 -11.42
C LYS A 83 17.62 -12.16 -10.15
N ALA A 84 17.64 -11.49 -9.00
CA ALA A 84 17.17 -12.07 -7.74
C ALA A 84 15.65 -12.28 -7.78
N VAL A 85 14.89 -11.30 -8.27
CA VAL A 85 13.43 -11.40 -8.42
C VAL A 85 13.05 -12.49 -9.43
N GLU A 86 13.76 -12.60 -10.56
CA GLU A 86 13.54 -13.65 -11.56
C GLU A 86 13.76 -15.04 -10.98
N ALA A 87 14.85 -15.26 -10.25
CA ALA A 87 15.13 -16.56 -9.59
C ALA A 87 14.07 -16.91 -8.53
N ILE A 88 13.58 -15.91 -7.77
CA ILE A 88 12.46 -16.10 -6.83
C ILE A 88 11.20 -16.51 -7.57
N MET A 89 10.87 -15.85 -8.69
CA MET A 89 9.70 -16.22 -9.50
C MET A 89 9.80 -17.66 -10.02
N GLU A 90 10.95 -18.04 -10.56
CA GLU A 90 11.20 -19.43 -11.04
C GLU A 90 11.01 -20.44 -9.90
N THR A 91 11.49 -20.13 -8.70
CA THR A 91 11.33 -20.98 -7.51
C THR A 91 9.87 -21.19 -7.17
N PHE A 92 9.03 -20.16 -7.23
CA PHE A 92 7.60 -20.27 -6.95
C PHE A 92 6.84 -20.99 -8.05
N LEU A 93 7.15 -20.69 -9.32
CA LEU A 93 6.54 -21.36 -10.47
C LEU A 93 6.84 -22.87 -10.48
N ALA A 94 8.06 -23.27 -10.12
CA ALA A 94 8.44 -24.68 -9.98
C ALA A 94 7.66 -25.42 -8.87
N LYS A 95 7.18 -24.70 -7.86
CA LYS A 95 6.30 -25.21 -6.81
C LYS A 95 4.80 -25.16 -7.16
N GLY A 96 4.45 -24.70 -8.35
CA GLY A 96 3.06 -24.49 -8.75
C GLY A 96 2.40 -23.24 -8.13
N ILE A 97 3.18 -22.36 -7.51
CA ILE A 97 2.72 -21.10 -6.95
C ILE A 97 2.82 -20.01 -8.02
N ASN A 98 1.72 -19.28 -8.23
CA ASN A 98 1.67 -18.24 -9.24
C ASN A 98 2.52 -17.03 -8.85
N ALA A 99 3.44 -16.65 -9.75
CA ALA A 99 4.30 -15.48 -9.62
C ALA A 99 4.27 -14.68 -10.92
N ILE A 100 3.83 -13.41 -10.86
CA ILE A 100 3.59 -12.58 -12.04
C ILE A 100 4.48 -11.35 -11.97
N ARG A 101 5.32 -11.14 -12.99
CA ARG A 101 6.11 -9.91 -13.10
C ARG A 101 5.19 -8.70 -13.25
N ILE A 102 5.46 -7.67 -12.46
CA ILE A 102 4.73 -6.41 -12.53
C ILE A 102 5.44 -5.49 -13.52
N PRO A 103 4.73 -4.90 -14.51
CA PRO A 103 5.32 -4.02 -15.52
C PRO A 103 5.58 -2.62 -14.95
N VAL A 104 6.63 -2.49 -14.15
CA VAL A 104 7.09 -1.23 -13.55
C VAL A 104 8.51 -0.89 -13.99
N SER A 105 8.85 0.39 -13.95
CA SER A 105 10.17 0.88 -14.36
C SER A 105 11.26 0.63 -13.32
N HIS A 106 10.91 0.51 -12.05
CA HIS A 106 11.83 0.36 -10.92
C HIS A 106 11.24 -0.56 -9.87
N ALA A 107 12.09 -1.15 -9.03
CA ALA A 107 11.65 -1.87 -7.84
C ALA A 107 11.28 -0.88 -6.73
N PHE A 108 10.01 -0.42 -6.75
CA PHE A 108 9.45 0.48 -5.74
C PHE A 108 9.40 -0.18 -4.36
N HIS A 109 9.39 0.65 -3.31
CA HIS A 109 9.37 0.18 -1.92
C HIS A 109 10.60 -0.67 -1.54
N THR A 110 11.73 -0.43 -2.21
CA THR A 110 13.02 -1.08 -1.99
C THR A 110 14.14 -0.03 -1.91
N ALA A 111 15.33 -0.44 -1.47
CA ALA A 111 16.51 0.44 -1.44
C ALA A 111 16.93 0.97 -2.83
N ILE A 112 16.50 0.32 -3.92
CA ILE A 112 16.84 0.75 -5.29
C ILE A 112 16.30 2.15 -5.58
N VAL A 113 15.13 2.51 -5.06
CA VAL A 113 14.53 3.84 -5.25
C VAL A 113 14.85 4.82 -4.11
N ALA A 114 15.65 4.41 -3.12
CA ALA A 114 16.04 5.28 -2.01
C ALA A 114 16.68 6.63 -2.43
N PRO A 115 17.45 6.73 -3.53
CA PRO A 115 17.96 8.03 -4.00
C PRO A 115 16.87 9.08 -4.26
N ALA A 116 15.63 8.68 -4.54
CA ALA A 116 14.51 9.59 -4.73
C ALA A 116 13.97 10.19 -3.41
N SER A 117 14.27 9.59 -2.24
CA SER A 117 13.68 10.00 -0.95
C SER A 117 14.03 11.44 -0.57
N VAL A 118 15.28 11.87 -0.74
CA VAL A 118 15.72 13.23 -0.37
C VAL A 118 15.11 14.28 -1.29
N PRO A 119 15.21 14.20 -2.63
CA PRO A 119 14.60 15.19 -3.51
C PRO A 119 13.07 15.21 -3.39
N PHE A 120 12.44 14.08 -3.16
CA PHE A 120 11.01 14.01 -2.89
C PHE A 120 10.64 14.66 -1.55
N GLY A 121 11.39 14.40 -0.47
CA GLY A 121 11.22 15.07 0.82
C GLY A 121 11.32 16.59 0.70
N ASN A 122 12.26 17.11 -0.11
CA ASN A 122 12.38 18.54 -0.39
C ASN A 122 11.16 19.09 -1.14
N ALA A 123 10.54 18.32 -2.03
CA ALA A 123 9.28 18.71 -2.66
C ALA A 123 8.14 18.77 -1.65
N LEU A 124 8.02 17.78 -0.77
CA LEU A 124 6.98 17.73 0.26
C LEU A 124 7.04 18.89 1.25
N ARG A 125 8.24 19.38 1.62
CA ARG A 125 8.41 20.50 2.56
C ARG A 125 7.67 21.77 2.11
N ARG A 126 7.43 21.94 0.82
CA ARG A 126 6.74 23.11 0.25
C ARG A 126 5.22 23.00 0.27
N LEU A 127 4.68 21.84 0.64
CA LEU A 127 3.25 21.52 0.51
C LEU A 127 2.46 21.71 1.81
N ASN A 128 3.04 22.31 2.84
CA ASN A 128 2.39 22.57 4.13
C ASN A 128 1.66 21.32 4.70
N MET A 129 2.34 20.18 4.70
CA MET A 129 1.77 18.96 5.28
C MET A 129 1.57 19.14 6.78
N MET A 130 0.35 18.89 7.24
CA MET A 130 -0.04 19.05 8.66
C MET A 130 -0.27 17.67 9.30
N PRO A 131 -0.20 17.56 10.64
CA PRO A 131 -0.66 16.38 11.34
C PRO A 131 -2.10 16.01 10.98
N PRO A 132 -2.46 14.73 10.92
CA PRO A 132 -3.78 14.30 10.54
C PRO A 132 -4.82 14.62 11.61
N LYS A 133 -6.01 15.06 11.19
CA LYS A 133 -7.18 15.30 12.07
C LYS A 133 -7.97 14.02 12.37
N LEU A 134 -7.76 12.98 11.58
CA LEU A 134 -8.35 11.64 11.76
C LEU A 134 -7.20 10.64 11.89
N PRO A 135 -7.37 9.56 12.67
CA PRO A 135 -6.36 8.51 12.76
C PRO A 135 -6.06 7.89 11.39
N ILE A 136 -4.79 7.87 11.01
CA ILE A 136 -4.31 7.21 9.79
C ILE A 136 -3.26 6.19 10.16
N VAL A 137 -3.28 5.02 9.52
CA VAL A 137 -2.21 4.03 9.59
C VAL A 137 -1.20 4.33 8.47
N ALA A 138 0.08 4.43 8.84
CA ALA A 138 1.19 4.64 7.92
C ALA A 138 1.63 3.32 7.27
N ASN A 139 1.91 3.34 5.97
CA ASN A 139 2.37 2.14 5.25
C ASN A 139 3.74 1.64 5.74
N VAL A 140 4.61 2.55 6.15
CA VAL A 140 5.98 2.22 6.58
C VAL A 140 6.01 1.32 7.82
N THR A 141 5.11 1.55 8.77
CA THR A 141 5.09 0.88 10.07
C THR A 141 3.93 -0.08 10.24
N GLY A 142 2.82 0.09 9.50
CA GLY A 142 1.56 -0.58 9.76
C GLY A 142 0.89 -0.13 11.07
N GLU A 143 1.34 0.97 11.65
CA GLU A 143 0.80 1.56 12.89
C GLU A 143 0.19 2.93 12.59
N PHE A 144 -0.60 3.46 13.52
CA PHE A 144 -1.08 4.82 13.41
C PHE A 144 0.09 5.82 13.38
N TYR A 145 -0.09 6.91 12.63
CA TYR A 145 0.75 8.09 12.81
C TYR A 145 0.70 8.50 14.29
N PRO A 146 1.84 8.93 14.88
CA PRO A 146 1.86 9.36 16.27
C PRO A 146 0.82 10.44 16.56
N ALA A 147 0.15 10.37 17.72
CA ALA A 147 -0.85 11.36 18.10
C ALA A 147 -0.26 12.76 18.29
N ASP A 148 1.03 12.83 18.63
CA ASP A 148 1.84 14.04 18.77
C ASP A 148 2.67 14.33 17.51
N ALA A 149 2.30 13.75 16.35
CA ALA A 149 3.01 13.95 15.10
C ALA A 149 3.14 15.45 14.78
N THR A 150 4.33 15.84 14.41
CA THR A 150 4.63 17.18 13.89
C THR A 150 4.70 17.15 12.36
N THR A 151 4.75 18.32 11.73
CA THR A 151 5.02 18.43 10.29
C THR A 151 6.29 17.67 9.90
N GLU A 152 7.36 17.74 10.68
CA GLU A 152 8.61 17.02 10.41
C GLU A 152 8.41 15.49 10.49
N THR A 153 7.63 15.01 11.46
CA THR A 153 7.24 13.59 11.55
C THR A 153 6.52 13.16 10.29
N MET A 154 5.55 13.95 9.81
CA MET A 154 4.77 13.65 8.60
C MET A 154 5.66 13.60 7.36
N LEU A 155 6.59 14.56 7.23
CA LEU A 155 7.55 14.63 6.12
C LEU A 155 8.52 13.43 6.11
N ASP A 156 9.00 13.02 7.30
CA ASP A 156 9.88 11.86 7.46
C ASP A 156 9.18 10.56 7.01
N PHE A 157 7.95 10.34 7.47
CA PHE A 157 7.17 9.17 7.06
C PHE A 157 6.92 9.15 5.55
N ALA A 158 6.47 10.26 4.98
CA ALA A 158 6.19 10.36 3.56
C ALA A 158 7.45 10.21 2.69
N GLY A 159 8.59 10.74 3.15
CA GLY A 159 9.88 10.57 2.48
C GLY A 159 10.40 9.13 2.52
N LYS A 160 10.23 8.44 3.65
CA LYS A 160 10.61 7.03 3.82
C LYS A 160 9.72 6.07 3.03
N GLN A 161 8.44 6.41 2.84
CA GLN A 161 7.44 5.52 2.26
C GLN A 161 7.85 4.98 0.88
N ILE A 162 8.51 5.78 0.04
CA ILE A 162 8.84 5.36 -1.33
C ILE A 162 9.86 4.22 -1.39
N ALA A 163 10.74 4.11 -0.38
CA ALA A 163 11.82 3.13 -0.30
C ALA A 163 11.62 2.10 0.82
N SER A 164 10.47 2.11 1.47
CA SER A 164 10.14 1.18 2.56
C SER A 164 9.03 0.22 2.16
N PRO A 165 9.05 -1.03 2.66
CA PRO A 165 7.95 -1.98 2.45
C PRO A 165 6.60 -1.43 2.91
N VAL A 166 5.54 -1.79 2.18
CA VAL A 166 4.16 -1.50 2.56
C VAL A 166 3.66 -2.55 3.53
N GLN A 167 3.44 -2.18 4.79
CA GLN A 167 2.98 -3.04 5.89
C GLN A 167 1.44 -3.14 5.92
N PHE A 168 0.81 -3.63 4.82
CA PHE A 168 -0.64 -3.57 4.69
C PHE A 168 -1.34 -4.57 5.61
N VAL A 169 -0.84 -5.80 5.74
CA VAL A 169 -1.35 -6.82 6.68
C VAL A 169 -1.39 -6.26 8.10
N LYS A 170 -0.25 -5.74 8.56
CA LYS A 170 -0.15 -5.16 9.90
C LYS A 170 -1.08 -3.97 10.08
N GLY A 171 -1.17 -3.11 9.05
CA GLY A 171 -2.08 -1.96 9.08
C GLY A 171 -3.55 -2.34 9.20
N LEU A 172 -4.00 -3.39 8.52
CA LEU A 172 -5.35 -3.92 8.68
C LEU A 172 -5.59 -4.46 10.09
N GLN A 173 -4.62 -5.19 10.65
CA GLN A 173 -4.69 -5.67 12.04
C GLN A 173 -4.74 -4.53 13.05
N THR A 174 -3.95 -3.47 12.84
CA THR A 174 -3.97 -2.25 13.67
C THR A 174 -5.34 -1.58 13.65
N LEU A 175 -5.95 -1.44 12.47
CA LEU A 175 -7.29 -0.87 12.33
C LEU A 175 -8.35 -1.74 13.03
N TYR A 176 -8.29 -3.06 12.84
CA TYR A 176 -9.21 -3.99 13.50
C TYR A 176 -9.09 -3.94 15.02
N ALA A 177 -7.87 -3.94 15.54
CA ALA A 177 -7.60 -3.82 16.99
C ALA A 177 -8.10 -2.49 17.57
N ALA A 178 -8.11 -1.42 16.76
CA ALA A 178 -8.66 -0.12 17.13
C ALA A 178 -10.20 -0.04 17.01
N GLY A 179 -10.88 -1.13 16.66
CA GLY A 179 -12.34 -1.21 16.61
C GLY A 179 -12.94 -1.03 15.21
N ALA A 180 -12.15 -0.89 14.15
CA ALA A 180 -12.69 -0.87 12.79
C ALA A 180 -13.31 -2.23 12.42
N ARG A 181 -14.53 -2.21 11.87
CA ARG A 181 -15.27 -3.42 11.45
C ARG A 181 -15.79 -3.30 10.03
N VAL A 182 -15.96 -2.09 9.53
CA VAL A 182 -16.42 -1.83 8.16
C VAL A 182 -15.28 -1.18 7.39
N PHE A 183 -14.85 -1.83 6.32
CA PHE A 183 -13.75 -1.41 5.47
C PHE A 183 -14.30 -1.09 4.08
N VAL A 184 -14.13 0.13 3.62
CA VAL A 184 -14.60 0.57 2.30
C VAL A 184 -13.43 0.96 1.44
N GLU A 185 -13.19 0.20 0.37
CA GLU A 185 -12.20 0.59 -0.64
C GLU A 185 -12.78 1.70 -1.51
N VAL A 186 -12.12 2.86 -1.47
CA VAL A 186 -12.43 4.02 -2.29
C VAL A 186 -11.34 4.19 -3.34
N GLY A 187 -11.67 3.95 -4.60
CA GLY A 187 -10.68 4.01 -5.68
C GLY A 187 -11.03 3.08 -6.84
N PRO A 188 -10.20 3.05 -7.89
CA PRO A 188 -10.43 2.21 -9.04
C PRO A 188 -10.17 0.73 -8.72
N LYS A 189 -11.04 -0.14 -9.20
CA LYS A 189 -11.02 -1.60 -8.96
C LYS A 189 -11.41 -1.96 -7.50
N LYS A 190 -11.06 -3.17 -7.07
CA LYS A 190 -11.36 -3.70 -5.73
C LYS A 190 -10.24 -4.60 -5.20
N ALA A 191 -8.99 -4.19 -5.35
CA ALA A 191 -7.85 -5.01 -4.95
C ALA A 191 -7.71 -5.06 -3.42
N LEU A 192 -7.89 -3.92 -2.74
CA LEU A 192 -7.75 -3.83 -1.29
C LEU A 192 -8.88 -4.54 -0.55
N HIS A 193 -10.08 -4.54 -1.12
CA HIS A 193 -11.20 -5.36 -0.64
C HIS A 193 -10.78 -6.83 -0.49
N GLY A 194 -10.14 -7.41 -1.51
CA GLY A 194 -9.64 -8.79 -1.44
C GLY A 194 -8.59 -9.01 -0.35
N PHE A 195 -7.76 -8.00 -0.07
CA PHE A 195 -6.78 -8.08 1.03
C PHE A 195 -7.46 -8.02 2.40
N VAL A 196 -8.51 -7.20 2.56
CA VAL A 196 -9.31 -7.16 3.80
C VAL A 196 -9.97 -8.51 4.04
N GLU A 197 -10.59 -9.10 3.02
CA GLU A 197 -11.22 -10.43 3.08
C GLU A 197 -10.22 -11.52 3.50
N ASP A 198 -9.01 -11.53 2.92
CA ASP A 198 -7.99 -12.51 3.24
C ASP A 198 -7.40 -12.30 4.65
N VAL A 199 -7.12 -11.07 5.05
CA VAL A 199 -6.47 -10.77 6.34
C VAL A 199 -7.44 -10.82 7.51
N LEU A 200 -8.65 -10.28 7.35
CA LEU A 200 -9.62 -10.12 8.42
C LEU A 200 -10.85 -10.99 8.21
N GLY A 201 -11.49 -10.95 7.04
CA GLY A 201 -12.76 -11.64 6.78
C GLY A 201 -12.68 -13.15 6.96
N SER A 202 -11.53 -13.76 6.64
CA SER A 202 -11.31 -15.19 6.86
C SER A 202 -11.18 -15.61 8.32
N ARG A 203 -11.09 -14.66 9.27
CA ARG A 203 -10.81 -14.88 10.69
C ARG A 203 -11.80 -14.25 11.64
N HIS A 204 -12.63 -13.32 11.14
CA HIS A 204 -13.51 -12.49 11.95
C HIS A 204 -14.88 -12.34 11.28
N ASP A 205 -15.92 -12.88 11.91
CA ASP A 205 -17.31 -12.83 11.40
C ASP A 205 -17.95 -11.44 11.52
N ASP A 206 -17.30 -10.52 12.24
CA ASP A 206 -17.78 -9.16 12.49
C ASP A 206 -17.17 -8.11 11.54
N VAL A 207 -16.46 -8.55 10.48
CA VAL A 207 -15.85 -7.67 9.47
C VAL A 207 -16.69 -7.60 8.21
N THR A 208 -16.92 -6.40 7.73
CA THR A 208 -17.57 -6.13 6.44
C THR A 208 -16.60 -5.38 5.53
N ALA A 209 -16.29 -5.96 4.37
CA ALA A 209 -15.50 -5.33 3.34
C ALA A 209 -16.39 -4.89 2.17
N LEU A 210 -16.25 -3.63 1.75
CA LEU A 210 -17.01 -3.00 0.67
C LEU A 210 -16.06 -2.33 -0.31
N PHE A 211 -16.54 -2.04 -1.53
CA PHE A 211 -15.79 -1.31 -2.54
C PHE A 211 -16.71 -0.38 -3.32
N THR A 212 -16.19 0.76 -3.76
CA THR A 212 -16.97 1.79 -4.46
C THR A 212 -16.85 1.71 -5.99
N ASN A 213 -15.92 0.89 -6.51
CA ASN A 213 -15.70 0.73 -7.95
C ASN A 213 -15.28 -0.70 -8.30
N PHE A 214 -15.78 -1.23 -9.40
CA PHE A 214 -15.35 -2.52 -9.94
C PHE A 214 -15.56 -2.55 -11.46
N PRO A 215 -14.53 -2.83 -12.28
CA PRO A 215 -14.60 -2.74 -13.74
C PRO A 215 -15.64 -3.66 -14.41
N LYS A 216 -16.18 -4.65 -13.70
CA LYS A 216 -17.24 -5.56 -14.20
C LYS A 216 -18.66 -5.07 -13.86
N LEU A 217 -18.77 -3.95 -13.16
CA LEU A 217 -20.03 -3.27 -12.84
C LEU A 217 -19.94 -1.83 -13.35
N ASP A 218 -21.08 -1.23 -13.66
CA ASP A 218 -21.11 0.21 -13.85
C ASP A 218 -20.86 0.95 -12.52
N ASP A 219 -20.32 2.16 -12.61
CA ASP A 219 -19.87 2.92 -11.44
C ASP A 219 -21.01 3.24 -10.46
N GLN A 220 -22.20 3.54 -10.99
CA GLN A 220 -23.37 3.85 -10.16
C GLN A 220 -23.82 2.63 -9.38
N THR A 221 -23.88 1.47 -10.02
CA THR A 221 -24.23 0.20 -9.36
C THR A 221 -23.21 -0.15 -8.27
N ALA A 222 -21.91 -0.09 -8.56
CA ALA A 222 -20.88 -0.39 -7.59
C ALA A 222 -20.95 0.56 -6.37
N PHE A 223 -21.11 1.86 -6.63
CA PHE A 223 -21.22 2.86 -5.57
C PHE A 223 -22.50 2.66 -4.71
N ASN A 224 -23.64 2.41 -5.36
CA ASN A 224 -24.90 2.16 -4.63
C ASN A 224 -24.84 0.88 -3.79
N GLN A 225 -24.16 -0.17 -4.27
CA GLN A 225 -23.94 -1.38 -3.48
C GLN A 225 -23.11 -1.09 -2.22
N ALA A 226 -22.08 -0.24 -2.32
CA ALA A 226 -21.30 0.18 -1.15
C ALA A 226 -22.17 0.95 -0.15
N LEU A 227 -23.03 1.87 -0.60
CA LEU A 227 -23.96 2.60 0.26
C LEU A 227 -24.96 1.67 0.94
N CYS A 228 -25.53 0.72 0.21
CA CYS A 228 -26.44 -0.29 0.79
C CYS A 228 -25.71 -1.15 1.84
N GLY A 229 -24.46 -1.53 1.58
CA GLY A 229 -23.63 -2.27 2.53
C GLY A 229 -23.34 -1.47 3.79
N LEU A 230 -23.01 -0.18 3.68
CA LEU A 230 -22.86 0.73 4.82
C LEU A 230 -24.15 0.83 5.65
N TYR A 231 -25.28 1.00 4.98
CA TYR A 231 -26.59 1.04 5.65
C TYR A 231 -26.88 -0.26 6.40
N ALA A 232 -26.67 -1.41 5.76
CA ALA A 232 -26.86 -2.74 6.37
C ALA A 232 -25.92 -2.97 7.57
N ALA A 233 -24.72 -2.38 7.55
CA ALA A 233 -23.79 -2.39 8.67
C ALA A 233 -24.13 -1.39 9.80
N GLY A 234 -25.30 -0.72 9.72
CA GLY A 234 -25.78 0.23 10.73
C GLY A 234 -25.19 1.64 10.59
N LEU A 235 -24.49 1.94 9.49
CA LEU A 235 -23.90 3.25 9.21
C LEU A 235 -24.81 4.10 8.31
N GLY A 236 -26.12 4.05 8.57
CA GLY A 236 -27.12 4.81 7.83
C GLY A 236 -27.05 6.32 8.10
N LEU A 237 -27.58 7.10 7.15
CA LEU A 237 -27.83 8.53 7.34
C LEU A 237 -28.81 8.71 8.52
N ARG A 238 -28.39 9.44 9.53
CA ARG A 238 -29.28 9.96 10.58
C ARG A 238 -29.87 11.27 10.14
#